data_84740e4fb1d9478f50f90dc4643a4ee4
#
_entry.id   84740e4fb1d9478f50f90dc4643a4ee4
#
_cell.length_a   1.000
_cell.length_b   1.000
_cell.length_c   1.000
_cell.angle_alpha   90.00
_cell.angle_beta   90.00
_cell.angle_gamma   90.00
#
_symmetry.space_group_name_H-M   'P 1'
#
loop_
_entity.id
_entity.type
_entity.pdbx_description
1 polymer ?
#
loop_
_entity_poly.entity_id
_entity_poly.type
_entity_poly.pdbx_seq_one_letter_code
_entity_poly.pdbx_strand_id
1 'polypeptide(L)'
;IKDKSNIIFLSSSRVYSINKLRSLIKNKNILKPIKIKKKINENFETSAASSLYGFTKLASEKLIREIFFKTNLKYIINRFGVIAGPWQFGKQDQGFVPLWVASHFLKRKLSFIGFGGNGYQVRDVIHIDDVCKIILIQIKKIKKINNNIFNIGGGFKNTISLKILTNKCEKMTKNKINIK
;
A
#
# COMPACT_ATOMS: atom_id res chain seq x y z
N ILE A 1 -19.30 7.58 -21.68
CA ILE A 1 -19.01 6.14 -21.57
C ILE A 1 -20.06 5.43 -22.42
N LYS A 2 -19.72 5.08 -23.66
CA LYS A 2 -20.63 4.36 -24.57
C LYS A 2 -20.92 2.94 -24.09
N ASP A 3 -19.98 2.33 -23.35
CA ASP A 3 -20.09 0.97 -22.87
C ASP A 3 -20.55 0.95 -21.42
N LYS A 4 -21.58 0.18 -21.15
CA LYS A 4 -22.20 0.00 -19.84
C LYS A 4 -21.33 -0.89 -18.92
N SER A 5 -20.06 -0.52 -18.71
CA SER A 5 -19.11 -1.33 -17.96
C SER A 5 -19.00 -0.89 -16.50
N ASN A 6 -19.01 -1.84 -15.60
CA ASN A 6 -18.67 -1.61 -14.20
C ASN A 6 -17.17 -1.39 -14.05
N ILE A 7 -16.74 -0.69 -12.99
CA ILE A 7 -15.32 -0.40 -12.74
C ILE A 7 -14.87 -0.95 -11.38
N ILE A 8 -13.70 -1.58 -11.37
CA ILE A 8 -12.91 -1.84 -10.15
C ILE A 8 -11.64 -1.02 -10.27
N PHE A 9 -11.54 0.05 -9.47
CA PHE A 9 -10.42 0.97 -9.51
C PHE A 9 -9.36 0.59 -8.47
N LEU A 10 -8.13 0.41 -8.92
CA LEU A 10 -6.98 0.14 -8.06
C LEU A 10 -6.36 1.44 -7.58
N SER A 11 -6.83 1.90 -6.43
CA SER A 11 -6.31 3.07 -5.73
C SER A 11 -5.20 2.69 -4.76
N SER A 12 -4.81 3.57 -3.88
CA SER A 12 -3.67 3.43 -2.98
C SER A 12 -3.96 4.02 -1.60
N SER A 13 -3.37 3.45 -0.57
CA SER A 13 -3.34 4.06 0.76
C SER A 13 -2.62 5.41 0.82
N ARG A 14 -1.90 5.81 -0.24
CA ARG A 14 -1.27 7.14 -0.33
C ARG A 14 -2.26 8.29 -0.55
N VAL A 15 -3.55 8.00 -0.70
CA VAL A 15 -4.61 9.03 -0.69
C VAL A 15 -4.85 9.64 0.68
N TYR A 16 -4.43 8.94 1.75
CA TYR A 16 -4.60 9.42 3.12
C TYR A 16 -3.62 10.53 3.49
N SER A 17 -4.10 11.49 4.29
CA SER A 17 -3.29 12.60 4.79
C SER A 17 -2.12 12.10 5.65
N ILE A 18 -0.88 12.31 5.18
CA ILE A 18 0.34 11.91 5.92
C ILE A 18 0.48 12.65 7.23
N ASN A 19 0.14 13.93 7.27
CA ASN A 19 0.25 14.71 8.51
C ASN A 19 -0.63 14.11 9.60
N LYS A 20 -1.85 13.69 9.23
CA LYS A 20 -2.77 13.03 10.15
C LYS A 20 -2.28 11.63 10.54
N LEU A 21 -1.72 10.87 9.60
CA LEU A 21 -1.10 9.58 9.90
C LEU A 21 0.08 9.73 10.87
N ARG A 22 0.94 10.74 10.64
CA ARG A 22 2.08 11.04 11.52
C ARG A 22 1.65 11.42 12.93
N SER A 23 0.55 12.14 13.09
CA SER A 23 0.03 12.51 14.42
C SER A 23 -0.44 11.31 15.24
N LEU A 24 -0.75 10.18 14.60
CA LEU A 24 -1.11 8.93 15.29
C LEU A 24 0.12 8.19 15.83
N ILE A 25 1.31 8.54 15.39
CA ILE A 25 2.57 7.89 15.80
C ILE A 25 3.18 8.68 16.94
N LYS A 26 2.88 8.29 18.17
CA LYS A 26 3.40 8.96 19.39
C LYS A 26 4.87 8.64 19.72
N ASN A 27 5.46 7.56 19.21
CA ASN A 27 6.82 7.12 19.54
C ASN A 27 7.71 6.97 18.31
N LYS A 28 8.85 7.66 18.31
CA LYS A 28 9.83 7.67 17.22
C LYS A 28 10.69 6.39 17.11
N ASN A 29 10.74 5.55 18.16
CA ASN A 29 11.61 4.39 18.22
C ASN A 29 10.81 3.08 18.20
N ILE A 30 10.40 2.61 17.01
CA ILE A 30 9.53 1.45 16.96
C ILE A 30 10.20 0.30 16.21
N LEU A 31 10.73 -0.63 17.00
CA LEU A 31 11.17 -1.96 16.55
C LEU A 31 10.02 -2.95 16.38
N LYS A 32 8.84 -2.63 16.91
CA LYS A 32 7.64 -3.48 16.82
C LYS A 32 6.50 -2.73 16.17
N PRO A 33 5.63 -3.41 15.42
CA PRO A 33 4.43 -2.78 14.85
C PRO A 33 3.64 -2.10 15.98
N ILE A 34 3.35 -0.82 15.83
CA ILE A 34 2.55 -0.10 16.82
C ILE A 34 1.15 -0.70 16.83
N LYS A 35 0.66 -1.06 18.01
CA LYS A 35 -0.77 -1.22 18.22
C LYS A 35 -1.42 0.16 18.11
N ILE A 36 -1.81 0.55 16.90
CA ILE A 36 -2.57 1.77 16.71
C ILE A 36 -3.94 1.53 17.34
N LYS A 37 -4.26 2.29 18.40
CA LYS A 37 -5.56 2.19 19.09
C LYS A 37 -6.76 2.51 18.18
N LYS A 38 -6.55 3.33 17.14
CA LYS A 38 -7.57 3.63 16.13
C LYS A 38 -7.17 2.98 14.80
N LYS A 39 -8.00 2.05 14.31
CA LYS A 39 -7.85 1.50 12.97
C LYS A 39 -8.05 2.61 11.94
N ILE A 40 -7.18 2.67 10.94
CA ILE A 40 -7.38 3.50 9.76
C ILE A 40 -8.42 2.80 8.92
N ASN A 41 -9.60 3.40 8.82
CA ASN A 41 -10.69 2.92 7.98
C ASN A 41 -10.82 3.81 6.74
N GLU A 42 -11.77 3.49 5.87
CA GLU A 42 -12.00 4.17 4.60
C GLU A 42 -12.44 5.64 4.75
N ASN A 43 -12.98 6.00 5.91
CA ASN A 43 -13.38 7.37 6.28
C ASN A 43 -12.22 8.20 6.85
N PHE A 44 -11.00 7.63 6.90
CA PHE A 44 -9.85 8.39 7.36
C PHE A 44 -9.58 9.56 6.41
N GLU A 45 -9.09 10.67 6.97
CA GLU A 45 -8.89 11.94 6.28
C GLU A 45 -8.05 11.81 4.99
N THR A 46 -8.56 12.42 3.92
CA THR A 46 -7.91 12.50 2.60
C THR A 46 -7.77 13.94 2.10
N SER A 47 -7.96 14.94 2.98
CA SER A 47 -7.96 16.38 2.60
C SER A 47 -6.60 16.86 2.08
N ALA A 48 -5.53 16.24 2.53
CA ALA A 48 -4.16 16.60 2.13
C ALA A 48 -3.38 15.33 1.75
N ALA A 49 -3.58 14.84 0.54
CA ALA A 49 -2.71 13.80 -0.03
C ALA A 49 -1.28 14.37 -0.18
N SER A 50 -0.30 13.66 0.34
CA SER A 50 1.05 14.20 0.53
C SER A 50 2.00 13.99 -0.64
N SER A 51 1.53 13.39 -1.73
CA SER A 51 2.34 13.17 -2.93
C SER A 51 1.50 13.36 -4.18
N LEU A 52 2.15 13.76 -5.28
CA LEU A 52 1.48 13.89 -6.58
C LEU A 52 0.77 12.57 -6.96
N TYR A 53 1.41 11.43 -6.76
CA TYR A 53 0.81 10.13 -6.98
C TYR A 53 -0.47 9.90 -6.12
N GLY A 54 -0.41 10.22 -4.83
CA GLY A 54 -1.58 10.11 -3.94
C GLY A 54 -2.70 11.05 -4.38
N PHE A 55 -2.35 12.26 -4.80
CA PHE A 55 -3.32 13.23 -5.31
C PHE A 55 -3.99 12.74 -6.61
N THR A 56 -3.25 12.24 -7.59
CA THR A 56 -3.84 11.73 -8.84
C THR A 56 -4.79 10.55 -8.57
N LYS A 57 -4.44 9.65 -7.64
CA LYS A 57 -5.33 8.55 -7.25
C LYS A 57 -6.61 9.06 -6.56
N LEU A 58 -6.48 10.03 -5.66
CA LEU A 58 -7.64 10.64 -4.98
C LEU A 58 -8.55 11.39 -5.96
N ALA A 59 -7.98 12.14 -6.90
CA ALA A 59 -8.74 12.81 -7.96
C ALA A 59 -9.52 11.79 -8.82
N SER A 60 -8.88 10.67 -9.18
CA SER A 60 -9.53 9.58 -9.92
C SER A 60 -10.68 8.94 -9.10
N GLU A 61 -10.50 8.74 -7.79
CA GLU A 61 -11.59 8.24 -6.93
C GLU A 61 -12.80 9.18 -6.95
N LYS A 62 -12.56 10.49 -6.82
CA LYS A 62 -13.62 11.51 -6.85
C LYS A 62 -14.30 11.54 -8.22
N LEU A 63 -13.51 11.52 -9.30
CA LEU A 63 -14.04 11.52 -10.67
C LEU A 63 -14.93 10.29 -10.93
N ILE A 64 -14.49 9.09 -10.53
CA ILE A 64 -15.30 7.87 -10.67
C ILE A 64 -16.62 8.02 -9.93
N ARG A 65 -16.59 8.47 -8.69
CA ARG A 65 -17.81 8.66 -7.89
C ARG A 65 -18.78 9.62 -8.55
N GLU A 66 -18.29 10.73 -9.09
CA GLU A 66 -19.10 11.75 -9.76
C GLU A 66 -19.72 11.22 -11.05
N ILE A 67 -18.92 10.55 -11.90
CA ILE A 67 -19.41 9.95 -13.16
C ILE A 67 -20.47 8.89 -12.87
N PHE A 68 -20.27 8.05 -11.86
CA PHE A 68 -21.15 6.92 -11.58
C PHE A 68 -22.39 7.31 -10.76
N PHE A 69 -22.39 8.47 -10.12
CA PHE A 69 -23.51 8.97 -9.34
C PHE A 69 -24.81 9.06 -10.16
N LYS A 70 -24.71 9.49 -11.42
CA LYS A 70 -25.85 9.65 -12.33
C LYS A 70 -26.08 8.46 -13.25
N THR A 71 -25.47 7.31 -12.97
CA THR A 71 -25.55 6.11 -13.81
C THR A 71 -26.01 4.90 -13.00
N ASN A 72 -26.55 3.89 -13.69
CA ASN A 72 -26.85 2.58 -13.07
C ASN A 72 -25.60 1.66 -13.01
N LEU A 73 -24.45 2.16 -13.43
CA LEU A 73 -23.18 1.43 -13.43
C LEU A 73 -22.64 1.30 -12.01
N LYS A 74 -21.86 0.27 -11.76
CA LYS A 74 -21.33 -0.06 -10.45
C LYS A 74 -19.82 0.15 -10.42
N TYR A 75 -19.32 0.69 -9.29
CA TYR A 75 -17.89 0.82 -9.09
C TYR A 75 -17.46 0.24 -7.74
N ILE A 76 -16.19 -0.14 -7.68
CA ILE A 76 -15.46 -0.49 -6.44
C ILE A 76 -14.13 0.26 -6.49
N ILE A 77 -13.76 0.86 -5.37
CA ILE A 77 -12.46 1.52 -5.21
C ILE A 77 -11.66 0.77 -4.16
N ASN A 78 -10.50 0.26 -4.54
CA ASN A 78 -9.60 -0.47 -3.65
C ASN A 78 -8.38 0.38 -3.31
N ARG A 79 -8.25 0.80 -2.05
CA ARG A 79 -7.07 1.50 -1.53
C ARG A 79 -6.07 0.48 -1.02
N PHE A 80 -5.13 0.11 -1.88
CA PHE A 80 -4.12 -0.89 -1.53
C PHE A 80 -3.02 -0.31 -0.63
N GLY A 81 -2.57 -1.14 0.31
CA GLY A 81 -1.28 -1.01 0.97
C GLY A 81 -0.13 -1.32 -0.01
N VAL A 82 0.96 -1.88 0.49
CA VAL A 82 2.08 -2.28 -0.37
C VAL A 82 1.81 -3.65 -0.97
N ILE A 83 1.68 -3.71 -2.29
CA ILE A 83 1.57 -4.96 -3.02
C ILE A 83 3.00 -5.45 -3.31
N ALA A 84 3.26 -6.73 -3.04
CA ALA A 84 4.51 -7.38 -3.38
C ALA A 84 4.27 -8.81 -3.89
N GLY A 85 5.18 -9.29 -4.73
CA GLY A 85 5.08 -10.65 -5.27
C GLY A 85 6.09 -10.91 -6.40
N PRO A 86 6.05 -12.12 -6.97
CA PRO A 86 6.90 -12.50 -8.10
C PRO A 86 6.76 -11.52 -9.27
N TRP A 87 7.82 -11.38 -10.06
CA TRP A 87 7.88 -10.54 -11.26
C TRP A 87 7.77 -9.02 -11.02
N GLN A 88 7.76 -8.57 -9.77
CA GLN A 88 7.84 -7.16 -9.47
C GLN A 88 9.32 -6.71 -9.44
N PHE A 89 9.68 -5.76 -10.31
CA PHE A 89 11.00 -5.14 -10.31
C PHE A 89 11.01 -3.93 -9.38
N GLY A 90 11.85 -4.00 -8.33
CA GLY A 90 11.94 -2.95 -7.32
C GLY A 90 12.79 -1.77 -7.77
N LYS A 91 12.35 -0.56 -7.45
CA LYS A 91 13.07 0.71 -7.59
C LYS A 91 13.11 1.41 -6.23
N GLN A 92 13.93 2.46 -6.09
CA GLN A 92 14.06 3.19 -4.82
C GLN A 92 12.75 3.82 -4.34
N ASP A 93 11.93 4.28 -5.25
CA ASP A 93 10.64 4.94 -4.99
C ASP A 93 9.45 3.98 -5.03
N GLN A 94 9.60 2.79 -5.59
CA GLN A 94 8.52 1.83 -5.78
C GLN A 94 9.01 0.38 -5.70
N GLY A 95 8.25 -0.49 -5.00
CA GLY A 95 8.57 -1.92 -4.91
C GLY A 95 9.78 -2.21 -4.00
N PHE A 96 9.78 -1.63 -2.80
CA PHE A 96 10.92 -1.79 -1.88
C PHE A 96 11.17 -3.25 -1.45
N VAL A 97 10.13 -4.10 -1.38
CA VAL A 97 10.30 -5.52 -1.00
C VAL A 97 11.18 -6.26 -2.01
N PRO A 98 10.86 -6.30 -3.32
CA PRO A 98 11.72 -6.94 -4.29
C PRO A 98 13.08 -6.24 -4.45
N LEU A 99 13.15 -4.91 -4.26
CA LEU A 99 14.44 -4.19 -4.24
C LEU A 99 15.34 -4.72 -3.12
N TRP A 100 14.82 -4.89 -1.91
CA TRP A 100 15.58 -5.42 -0.77
C TRP A 100 16.06 -6.84 -1.01
N VAL A 101 15.17 -7.72 -1.48
CA VAL A 101 15.51 -9.12 -1.79
C VAL A 101 16.60 -9.19 -2.87
N ALA A 102 16.40 -8.52 -4.01
CA ALA A 102 17.35 -8.51 -5.10
C ALA A 102 18.71 -7.92 -4.68
N SER A 103 18.71 -6.84 -3.90
CA SER A 103 19.95 -6.20 -3.45
C SER A 103 20.74 -7.09 -2.50
N HIS A 104 20.10 -7.83 -1.60
CA HIS A 104 20.80 -8.79 -0.75
C HIS A 104 21.35 -9.98 -1.56
N PHE A 105 20.54 -10.51 -2.48
CA PHE A 105 20.99 -11.60 -3.35
C PHE A 105 22.20 -11.21 -4.20
N LEU A 106 22.15 -10.02 -4.80
CA LEU A 106 23.20 -9.49 -5.71
C LEU A 106 24.29 -8.69 -4.96
N LYS A 107 24.27 -8.65 -3.63
CA LYS A 107 25.22 -7.91 -2.79
C LYS A 107 25.36 -6.42 -3.16
N ARG A 108 24.22 -5.79 -3.54
CA ARG A 108 24.18 -4.37 -3.91
C ARG A 108 23.98 -3.51 -2.67
N LYS A 109 24.52 -2.28 -2.69
CA LYS A 109 24.34 -1.29 -1.62
C LYS A 109 22.87 -0.82 -1.56
N LEU A 110 22.37 -0.61 -0.36
CA LEU A 110 21.06 -0.02 -0.08
C LEU A 110 21.19 1.22 0.81
N SER A 111 20.13 2.00 0.87
CA SER A 111 20.01 3.12 1.82
C SER A 111 18.61 3.15 2.43
N PHE A 112 18.54 3.49 3.71
CA PHE A 112 17.27 3.80 4.37
C PHE A 112 16.89 5.25 4.05
N ILE A 113 15.92 5.45 3.17
CA ILE A 113 15.48 6.78 2.73
C ILE A 113 14.28 7.23 3.55
N GLY A 114 14.36 8.46 4.08
CA GLY A 114 13.29 9.06 4.90
C GLY A 114 13.26 8.56 6.35
N PHE A 115 12.40 9.17 7.18
CA PHE A 115 12.22 8.82 8.59
C PHE A 115 13.53 8.80 9.42
N GLY A 116 14.46 9.69 9.11
CA GLY A 116 15.75 9.80 9.79
C GLY A 116 16.76 8.71 9.43
N GLY A 117 16.57 7.98 8.34
CA GLY A 117 17.54 6.97 7.86
C GLY A 117 17.62 5.70 8.70
N ASN A 118 16.64 5.45 9.59
CA ASN A 118 16.73 4.35 10.58
C ASN A 118 16.04 3.06 10.15
N GLY A 119 15.35 3.05 9.00
CA GLY A 119 14.64 1.87 8.50
C GLY A 119 13.42 1.42 9.33
N TYR A 120 12.91 2.27 10.23
CA TYR A 120 11.77 1.95 11.10
C TYR A 120 10.39 2.21 10.47
N GLN A 121 10.35 2.74 9.25
CA GLN A 121 9.09 2.92 8.54
C GLN A 121 8.41 1.57 8.31
N VAL A 122 7.20 1.47 8.83
CA VAL A 122 6.39 0.25 8.75
C VAL A 122 5.44 0.32 7.57
N ARG A 123 5.25 -0.79 6.89
CA ARG A 123 4.30 -0.95 5.78
C ARG A 123 3.50 -2.24 5.95
N ASP A 124 2.25 -2.16 5.57
CA ASP A 124 1.35 -3.30 5.43
C ASP A 124 1.53 -3.89 4.03
N VAL A 125 1.98 -5.15 3.96
CA VAL A 125 2.33 -5.81 2.69
C VAL A 125 1.32 -6.90 2.38
N ILE A 126 0.74 -6.87 1.18
CA ILE A 126 -0.15 -7.89 0.65
C ILE A 126 0.49 -8.62 -0.54
N HIS A 127 0.31 -9.92 -0.61
CA HIS A 127 0.79 -10.70 -1.76
C HIS A 127 -0.08 -10.48 -3.00
N ILE A 128 0.53 -10.46 -4.18
CA ILE A 128 -0.18 -10.21 -5.45
C ILE A 128 -1.28 -11.25 -5.71
N ASP A 129 -1.08 -12.52 -5.35
CA ASP A 129 -2.09 -13.55 -5.53
C ASP A 129 -3.35 -13.28 -4.71
N ASP A 130 -3.21 -12.71 -3.51
CA ASP A 130 -4.35 -12.33 -2.68
C ASP A 130 -5.08 -11.13 -3.28
N VAL A 131 -4.36 -10.20 -3.88
CA VAL A 131 -4.95 -9.10 -4.66
C VAL A 131 -5.79 -9.65 -5.81
N CYS A 132 -5.24 -10.58 -6.59
CA CYS A 132 -5.95 -11.22 -7.70
C CYS A 132 -7.21 -11.94 -7.23
N LYS A 133 -7.14 -12.71 -6.13
CA LYS A 133 -8.30 -13.38 -5.54
C LYS A 133 -9.38 -12.39 -5.11
N ILE A 134 -9.00 -11.29 -4.45
CA ILE A 134 -9.94 -10.24 -4.04
C ILE A 134 -10.65 -9.65 -5.25
N ILE A 135 -9.91 -9.30 -6.32
CA ILE A 135 -10.48 -8.74 -7.53
C ILE A 135 -11.48 -9.72 -8.17
N LEU A 136 -11.13 -10.99 -8.28
CA LEU A 136 -12.03 -12.03 -8.81
C LEU A 136 -13.32 -12.17 -7.99
N ILE A 137 -13.21 -12.11 -6.66
CA ILE A 137 -14.38 -12.11 -5.77
C ILE A 137 -15.24 -10.86 -6.01
N GLN A 138 -14.61 -9.70 -6.14
CA GLN A 138 -15.30 -8.43 -6.39
C GLN A 138 -16.02 -8.43 -7.74
N ILE A 139 -15.39 -8.95 -8.80
CA ILE A 139 -16.05 -9.11 -10.11
C ILE A 139 -17.32 -9.93 -9.99
N LYS A 140 -17.24 -11.09 -9.33
CA LYS A 140 -18.40 -11.98 -9.12
C LYS A 140 -19.51 -11.35 -8.27
N LYS A 141 -19.14 -10.49 -7.31
CA LYS A 141 -20.06 -9.90 -6.33
C LYS A 141 -20.38 -8.42 -6.57
N ILE A 142 -19.96 -7.83 -7.68
CA ILE A 142 -20.05 -6.38 -7.90
C ILE A 142 -21.46 -5.82 -7.75
N LYS A 143 -22.49 -6.58 -8.11
CA LYS A 143 -23.88 -6.19 -7.93
C LYS A 143 -24.27 -6.05 -6.44
N LYS A 144 -23.62 -6.78 -5.53
CA LYS A 144 -23.93 -6.79 -4.09
C LYS A 144 -23.07 -5.81 -3.28
N ILE A 145 -21.80 -5.62 -3.69
CA ILE A 145 -20.80 -4.85 -2.93
C ILE A 145 -20.35 -3.58 -3.64
N ASN A 146 -21.18 -3.09 -4.56
CA ASN A 146 -20.88 -1.93 -5.39
C ASN A 146 -20.90 -0.61 -4.63
N ASN A 147 -20.37 0.42 -5.30
CA ASN A 147 -20.34 1.81 -4.84
C ASN A 147 -19.61 1.99 -3.48
N ASN A 148 -18.65 1.12 -3.20
CA ASN A 148 -17.89 1.10 -1.97
C ASN A 148 -16.40 1.35 -2.19
N ILE A 149 -15.77 1.86 -1.13
CA ILE A 149 -14.32 1.97 -1.01
C ILE A 149 -13.85 0.91 -0.01
N PHE A 150 -12.76 0.23 -0.31
CA PHE A 150 -12.17 -0.78 0.56
C PHE A 150 -10.69 -0.49 0.80
N ASN A 151 -10.26 -0.54 2.06
CA ASN A 151 -8.85 -0.65 2.40
C ASN A 151 -8.40 -2.10 2.27
N ILE A 152 -7.39 -2.34 1.46
CA ILE A 152 -6.89 -3.68 1.20
C ILE A 152 -5.40 -3.74 1.51
N GLY A 153 -5.04 -4.58 2.47
CA GLY A 153 -3.68 -4.80 2.91
C GLY A 153 -3.49 -6.24 3.40
N GLY A 154 -2.26 -6.62 3.73
CA GLY A 154 -1.93 -7.95 4.24
C GLY A 154 -2.30 -8.15 5.71
N GLY A 155 -2.76 -7.09 6.39
CA GLY A 155 -3.13 -7.10 7.80
C GLY A 155 -1.94 -7.03 8.74
N PHE A 156 -2.24 -6.97 10.03
CA PHE A 156 -1.23 -6.74 11.07
C PHE A 156 -0.07 -7.76 11.06
N LYS A 157 -0.36 -9.01 10.75
CA LYS A 157 0.67 -10.08 10.70
C LYS A 157 1.69 -9.89 9.57
N ASN A 158 1.29 -9.21 8.51
CA ASN A 158 2.14 -8.93 7.34
C ASN A 158 2.71 -7.52 7.33
N THR A 159 2.67 -6.86 8.48
CA THR A 159 3.27 -5.54 8.66
C THR A 159 4.77 -5.68 8.88
N ILE A 160 5.57 -4.96 8.09
CA ILE A 160 7.04 -5.06 8.12
C ILE A 160 7.70 -3.69 8.09
N SER A 161 8.77 -3.50 8.88
CA SER A 161 9.69 -2.38 8.73
C SER A 161 10.85 -2.74 7.79
N LEU A 162 11.52 -1.74 7.23
CA LEU A 162 12.71 -2.00 6.41
C LEU A 162 13.81 -2.72 7.20
N LYS A 163 13.97 -2.40 8.49
CA LYS A 163 14.92 -3.07 9.38
C LYS A 163 14.60 -4.55 9.57
N ILE A 164 13.32 -4.89 9.77
CA ILE A 164 12.88 -6.30 9.87
C ILE A 164 13.07 -7.00 8.52
N LEU A 165 12.75 -6.32 7.42
CA LEU A 165 12.94 -6.87 6.07
C LEU A 165 14.42 -7.15 5.80
N THR A 166 15.33 -6.24 6.18
CA THR A 166 16.78 -6.44 6.10
C THR A 166 17.19 -7.73 6.81
N ASN A 167 16.82 -7.87 8.08
CA ASN A 167 17.17 -9.06 8.86
C ASN A 167 16.63 -10.36 8.22
N LYS A 168 15.43 -10.30 7.62
CA LYS A 168 14.87 -11.46 6.91
C LYS A 168 15.67 -11.76 5.63
N CYS A 169 16.01 -10.75 4.84
CA CYS A 169 16.81 -10.92 3.62
C CYS A 169 18.21 -11.48 3.95
N GLU A 170 18.89 -10.96 4.97
CA GLU A 170 20.19 -11.47 5.43
C GLU A 170 20.12 -12.95 5.81
N LYS A 171 19.11 -13.33 6.58
CA LYS A 171 18.90 -14.74 6.98
C LYS A 171 18.68 -15.66 5.79
N MET A 172 17.86 -15.23 4.82
CA MET A 172 17.48 -16.03 3.66
C MET A 172 18.63 -16.14 2.62
N THR A 173 19.30 -15.04 2.36
CA THR A 173 20.39 -15.00 1.34
C THR A 173 21.75 -15.34 1.92
N LYS A 174 21.89 -15.37 3.25
CA LYS A 174 23.19 -15.46 3.97
C LYS A 174 24.16 -14.31 3.62
N ASN A 175 23.69 -13.26 2.99
CA ASN A 175 24.48 -12.10 2.61
C ASN A 175 24.13 -10.90 3.51
N LYS A 176 25.15 -10.36 4.18
CA LYS A 176 25.08 -9.04 4.82
C LYS A 176 25.54 -7.99 3.83
N ILE A 177 24.79 -6.91 3.68
CA ILE A 177 25.14 -5.78 2.81
C ILE A 177 25.22 -4.50 3.61
N ASN A 178 26.01 -3.54 3.10
CA ASN A 178 26.09 -2.22 3.72
C ASN A 178 24.83 -1.41 3.38
N ILE A 179 24.13 -0.96 4.42
CA ILE A 179 22.95 -0.08 4.29
C ILE A 179 23.28 1.23 4.97
N LYS A 180 23.26 2.33 4.19
CA LYS A 180 23.48 3.68 4.69
C LYS A 180 22.22 4.29 5.24
#